data_e2139d93b9261d47bb69ac3bec4b73ed
#
_entry.id   e2139d93b9261d47bb69ac3bec4b73ed
#
_cell.length_a   1.000
_cell.length_b   1.000
_cell.length_c   1.000
_cell.angle_alpha   90.00
_cell.angle_beta   90.00
_cell.angle_gamma   90.00
#
_symmetry.space_group_name_H-M   'P 1'
#
loop_
_entity.id
_entity.type
_entity.pdbx_description
1 polymer ?
#
loop_
_entity_poly.entity_id
_entity_poly.type
_entity_poly.pdbx_seq_one_letter_code
_entity_poly.pdbx_strand_id
1 'polypeptide(L)'
;SNDAINFLNSALGSKVAKRWIILTVAAAGILLGGLTSNGMMEVARNGVFHPEMFTFENVMILFVAVMLADVVLLNTFNALGLPTSTTVSLIFELLGASIAVAMFTIWNDPSLSFTDLGNYINTEKAMVMISGILLSVVIAFTVGAILMYVSRVIFSFKYAKSLRRYGAI
;
A
#
# COMPACT_ATOMS: atom_id res chain seq x y z
N SER A 1 0.23 7.35 10.73
CA SER A 1 0.15 6.87 9.36
C SER A 1 -1.28 6.93 8.86
N ASN A 2 -1.47 7.32 7.62
CA ASN A 2 -2.77 7.52 6.97
C ASN A 2 -3.58 6.20 6.95
N ASP A 3 -2.95 5.07 6.70
CA ASP A 3 -3.59 3.76 6.68
C ASP A 3 -4.27 3.38 8.00
N ALA A 4 -3.61 3.61 9.13
CA ALA A 4 -4.18 3.31 10.44
C ALA A 4 -5.47 4.10 10.70
N ILE A 5 -5.54 5.35 10.25
CA ILE A 5 -6.74 6.18 10.36
C ILE A 5 -7.87 5.61 9.50
N ASN A 6 -7.56 5.18 8.27
CA ASN A 6 -8.56 4.62 7.36
C ASN A 6 -9.24 3.36 7.93
N PHE A 7 -8.48 2.49 8.59
CA PHE A 7 -9.04 1.28 9.22
C PHE A 7 -9.78 1.54 10.52
N LEU A 8 -9.35 2.53 11.32
CA LEU A 8 -9.89 2.77 12.65
C LEU A 8 -11.07 3.74 12.66
N ASN A 9 -11.27 4.54 11.62
CA ASN A 9 -12.31 5.57 11.60
C ASN A 9 -13.71 5.01 11.84
N SER A 10 -14.07 3.90 11.23
CA SER A 10 -15.39 3.28 11.40
C SER A 10 -15.60 2.75 12.82
N ALA A 11 -14.60 2.12 13.41
CA ALA A 11 -14.66 1.58 14.77
C ALA A 11 -14.70 2.71 15.82
N LEU A 12 -13.92 3.77 15.62
CA LEU A 12 -13.91 4.94 16.52
C LEU A 12 -15.19 5.77 16.38
N GLY A 13 -15.68 5.96 15.16
CA GLY A 13 -16.90 6.73 14.87
C GLY A 13 -18.16 6.05 15.37
N SER A 14 -18.27 4.73 15.21
CA SER A 14 -19.42 3.94 15.69
C SER A 14 -19.40 3.69 17.20
N LYS A 15 -18.29 3.99 17.90
CA LYS A 15 -18.12 3.74 19.34
C LYS A 15 -18.42 2.29 19.75
N VAL A 16 -18.15 1.34 18.87
CA VAL A 16 -18.39 -0.09 19.07
C VAL A 16 -17.70 -0.67 20.31
N ALA A 17 -16.57 -0.08 20.72
CA ALA A 17 -15.82 -0.43 21.91
C ALA A 17 -15.15 0.80 22.51
N LYS A 18 -14.60 0.68 23.73
CA LYS A 18 -13.81 1.74 24.37
C LYS A 18 -12.58 2.02 23.52
N ARG A 19 -12.25 3.31 23.35
CA ARG A 19 -11.12 3.77 22.50
C ARG A 19 -9.82 3.02 22.75
N TRP A 20 -9.46 2.77 24.02
CA TRP A 20 -8.23 2.06 24.34
C TRP A 20 -8.23 0.60 23.85
N ILE A 21 -9.39 -0.09 23.88
CA ILE A 21 -9.52 -1.47 23.34
C ILE A 21 -9.26 -1.46 21.83
N ILE A 22 -9.89 -0.54 21.09
CA ILE A 22 -9.71 -0.41 19.63
C ILE A 22 -8.24 -0.17 19.32
N LEU A 23 -7.58 0.74 20.04
CA LEU A 23 -6.17 1.05 19.85
C LEU A 23 -5.25 -0.12 20.19
N THR A 24 -5.55 -0.86 21.26
CA THR A 24 -4.75 -2.04 21.68
C THR A 24 -4.85 -3.15 20.64
N VAL A 25 -6.05 -3.46 20.15
CA VAL A 25 -6.25 -4.46 19.09
C VAL A 25 -5.55 -4.05 17.80
N ALA A 26 -5.65 -2.78 17.42
CA ALA A 26 -4.94 -2.26 16.25
C ALA A 26 -3.41 -2.35 16.41
N ALA A 27 -2.88 -1.98 17.56
CA ALA A 27 -1.44 -2.07 17.85
C ALA A 27 -0.94 -3.53 17.80
N ALA A 28 -1.70 -4.46 18.38
CA ALA A 28 -1.38 -5.88 18.31
C ALA A 28 -1.40 -6.41 16.86
N GLY A 29 -2.40 -5.99 16.06
CA GLY A 29 -2.47 -6.32 14.63
C GLY A 29 -1.27 -5.79 13.84
N ILE A 30 -0.85 -4.55 14.09
CA ILE A 30 0.32 -3.95 13.44
C ILE A 30 1.61 -4.70 13.83
N LEU A 31 1.77 -5.04 15.11
CA LEU A 31 2.95 -5.79 15.57
C LEU A 31 3.01 -7.18 14.94
N LEU A 32 1.91 -7.92 14.94
CA LEU A 32 1.82 -9.23 14.30
C LEU A 32 2.06 -9.14 12.78
N GLY A 33 1.43 -8.18 12.13
CA GLY A 33 1.65 -7.92 10.71
C GLY A 33 3.10 -7.60 10.38
N GLY A 34 3.76 -6.75 11.17
CA GLY A 34 5.17 -6.40 11.00
C GLY A 34 6.11 -7.59 11.18
N LEU A 35 5.81 -8.49 12.14
CA LEU A 35 6.62 -9.69 12.39
C LEU A 35 6.46 -10.76 11.29
N THR A 36 5.31 -10.82 10.63
CA THR A 36 5.00 -11.85 9.62
C THR A 36 5.15 -11.37 8.19
N SER A 37 5.26 -10.05 7.96
CA SER A 37 5.29 -9.44 6.63
C SER A 37 6.70 -9.39 6.04
N ASN A 38 7.08 -10.42 5.29
CA ASN A 38 8.31 -10.42 4.50
C ASN A 38 8.09 -9.94 3.05
N GLY A 39 6.86 -10.01 2.55
CA GLY A 39 6.56 -9.74 1.13
C GLY A 39 6.86 -8.32 0.68
N MET A 40 6.62 -7.33 1.52
CA MET A 40 6.87 -5.91 1.18
C MET A 40 8.38 -5.60 1.08
N MET A 41 9.19 -6.24 1.92
CA MET A 41 10.65 -6.12 1.85
C MET A 41 11.19 -6.75 0.56
N GLU A 42 10.61 -7.85 0.13
CA GLU A 42 10.99 -8.51 -1.14
C GLU A 42 10.65 -7.63 -2.34
N VAL A 43 9.47 -6.99 -2.34
CA VAL A 43 9.07 -6.00 -3.37
C VAL A 43 10.06 -4.84 -3.42
N ALA A 44 10.46 -4.31 -2.25
CA ALA A 44 11.40 -3.20 -2.19
C ALA A 44 12.81 -3.58 -2.69
N ARG A 45 13.24 -4.83 -2.45
CA ARG A 45 14.59 -5.30 -2.84
C ARG A 45 14.69 -5.71 -4.30
N ASN A 46 13.76 -6.52 -4.78
CA ASN A 46 13.86 -7.23 -6.06
C ASN A 46 12.60 -7.12 -6.92
N GLY A 47 11.61 -6.33 -6.48
CA GLY A 47 10.30 -6.33 -7.11
C GLY A 47 10.19 -5.45 -8.34
N VAL A 48 10.81 -4.29 -8.33
CA VAL A 48 10.55 -3.24 -9.33
C VAL A 48 11.76 -2.98 -10.22
N PHE A 49 12.97 -3.19 -9.71
CA PHE A 49 14.22 -2.96 -10.43
C PHE A 49 15.19 -4.11 -10.23
N HIS A 50 16.25 -4.18 -11.02
CA HIS A 50 17.32 -5.16 -10.94
C HIS A 50 18.48 -4.57 -10.13
N PRO A 51 18.65 -4.88 -8.82
CA PRO A 51 19.68 -4.27 -7.97
C PRO A 51 21.10 -4.51 -8.46
N GLU A 52 21.31 -5.63 -9.15
CA GLU A 52 22.61 -6.02 -9.73
C GLU A 52 23.10 -5.08 -10.83
N MET A 53 22.21 -4.32 -11.45
CA MET A 53 22.53 -3.34 -12.49
C MET A 53 22.90 -1.96 -11.93
N PHE A 54 22.74 -1.76 -10.63
CA PHE A 54 23.03 -0.51 -9.96
C PHE A 54 24.27 -0.64 -9.06
N THR A 55 25.08 0.41 -8.99
CA THR A 55 26.12 0.50 -7.97
C THR A 55 25.49 0.67 -6.58
N PHE A 56 26.22 0.30 -5.53
CA PHE A 56 25.73 0.48 -4.17
C PHE A 56 25.34 1.94 -3.87
N GLU A 57 26.12 2.89 -4.39
CA GLU A 57 25.85 4.32 -4.27
C GLU A 57 24.51 4.70 -4.93
N ASN A 58 24.27 4.23 -6.14
CA ASN A 58 23.02 4.46 -6.87
C ASN A 58 21.82 3.88 -6.13
N VAL A 59 21.92 2.70 -5.54
CA VAL A 59 20.88 2.08 -4.72
C VAL A 59 20.59 2.93 -3.48
N MET A 60 21.62 3.45 -2.81
CA MET A 60 21.44 4.34 -1.66
C MET A 60 20.72 5.63 -2.05
N ILE A 61 21.12 6.26 -3.16
CA ILE A 61 20.46 7.47 -3.69
C ILE A 61 18.99 7.17 -4.01
N LEU A 62 18.71 6.02 -4.66
CA LEU A 62 17.36 5.58 -4.99
C LEU A 62 16.48 5.49 -3.74
N PHE A 63 16.95 4.80 -2.69
CA PHE A 63 16.17 4.67 -1.46
C PHE A 63 15.99 6.01 -0.72
N VAL A 64 16.98 6.88 -0.72
CA VAL A 64 16.83 8.23 -0.15
C VAL A 64 15.79 9.02 -0.92
N ALA A 65 15.78 8.95 -2.25
CA ALA A 65 14.79 9.62 -3.09
C ALA A 65 13.38 9.11 -2.81
N VAL A 66 13.19 7.79 -2.68
CA VAL A 66 11.91 7.18 -2.31
C VAL A 66 11.44 7.67 -0.94
N MET A 67 12.32 7.66 0.08
CA MET A 67 11.96 8.12 1.43
C MET A 67 11.55 9.60 1.44
N LEU A 68 12.24 10.45 0.69
CA LEU A 68 11.88 11.87 0.58
C LEU A 68 10.54 12.06 -0.15
N ALA A 69 10.33 11.33 -1.24
CA ALA A 69 9.08 11.38 -1.99
C ALA A 69 7.89 10.93 -1.13
N ASP A 70 8.03 9.81 -0.39
CA ASP A 70 7.01 9.28 0.50
C ASP A 70 6.64 10.30 1.60
N VAL A 71 7.63 10.93 2.24
CA VAL A 71 7.39 11.97 3.25
C VAL A 71 6.60 13.15 2.67
N VAL A 72 7.00 13.65 1.49
CA VAL A 72 6.32 14.78 0.83
C VAL A 72 4.90 14.39 0.44
N LEU A 73 4.72 13.22 -0.17
CA LEU A 73 3.44 12.71 -0.64
C LEU A 73 2.48 12.50 0.54
N LEU A 74 2.89 11.74 1.56
CA LEU A 74 2.06 11.46 2.73
C LEU A 74 1.69 12.74 3.48
N ASN A 75 2.62 13.68 3.63
CA ASN A 75 2.34 14.96 4.28
C ASN A 75 1.32 15.78 3.49
N THR A 76 1.44 15.80 2.16
CA THR A 76 0.50 16.49 1.27
C THR A 76 -0.91 15.89 1.35
N PHE A 77 -1.03 14.57 1.27
CA PHE A 77 -2.32 13.89 1.36
C PHE A 77 -2.96 14.06 2.75
N ASN A 78 -2.15 14.01 3.81
CA ASN A 78 -2.63 14.28 5.17
C ASN A 78 -3.12 15.72 5.34
N ALA A 79 -2.41 16.70 4.79
CA ALA A 79 -2.81 18.12 4.84
C ALA A 79 -4.12 18.38 4.08
N LEU A 80 -4.34 17.68 2.98
CA LEU A 80 -5.56 17.75 2.19
C LEU A 80 -6.71 16.88 2.76
N GLY A 81 -6.46 16.06 3.76
CA GLY A 81 -7.44 15.13 4.33
C GLY A 81 -7.84 14.00 3.38
N LEU A 82 -6.98 13.67 2.41
CA LEU A 82 -7.23 12.63 1.43
C LEU A 82 -6.64 11.29 1.88
N PRO A 83 -7.40 10.17 1.77
CA PRO A 83 -6.87 8.85 2.03
C PRO A 83 -5.88 8.46 0.94
N THR A 84 -4.77 7.84 1.32
CA THR A 84 -3.80 7.27 0.37
C THR A 84 -3.41 5.86 0.80
N SER A 85 -2.91 5.07 -0.14
CA SER A 85 -2.36 3.74 0.10
C SER A 85 -0.84 3.81 0.10
N THR A 86 -0.21 3.60 1.25
CA THR A 86 1.25 3.59 1.39
C THR A 86 1.90 2.49 0.55
N THR A 87 1.23 1.36 0.35
CA THR A 87 1.71 0.27 -0.50
C THR A 87 1.79 0.69 -1.97
N VAL A 88 0.74 1.32 -2.47
CA VAL A 88 0.70 1.81 -3.86
C VAL A 88 1.73 2.91 -4.06
N SER A 89 1.80 3.88 -3.15
CA SER A 89 2.81 4.93 -3.12
C SER A 89 4.20 4.38 -3.27
N LEU A 90 4.59 3.48 -2.36
CA LEU A 90 5.94 2.89 -2.33
C LEU A 90 6.31 2.20 -3.64
N ILE A 91 5.38 1.46 -4.26
CA ILE A 91 5.65 0.77 -5.54
C ILE A 91 5.91 1.78 -6.65
N PHE A 92 5.10 2.83 -6.76
CA PHE A 92 5.28 3.85 -7.80
C PHE A 92 6.48 4.75 -7.53
N GLU A 93 6.82 5.05 -6.28
CA GLU A 93 8.00 5.79 -5.88
C GLU A 93 9.28 5.01 -6.21
N LEU A 94 9.31 3.70 -5.90
CA LEU A 94 10.43 2.82 -6.27
C LEU A 94 10.59 2.74 -7.79
N LEU A 95 9.49 2.61 -8.52
CA LEU A 95 9.52 2.58 -9.99
C LEU A 95 10.03 3.92 -10.55
N GLY A 96 9.52 5.04 -10.07
CA GLY A 96 9.96 6.37 -10.50
C GLY A 96 11.42 6.66 -10.18
N ALA A 97 11.86 6.34 -8.95
CA ALA A 97 13.24 6.53 -8.53
C ALA A 97 14.20 5.63 -9.32
N SER A 98 13.83 4.35 -9.56
CA SER A 98 14.67 3.45 -10.35
C SER A 98 14.81 3.89 -11.81
N ILE A 99 13.74 4.37 -12.43
CA ILE A 99 13.78 4.95 -13.77
C ILE A 99 14.70 6.19 -13.80
N ALA A 100 14.54 7.10 -12.84
CA ALA A 100 15.34 8.33 -12.80
C ALA A 100 16.83 8.04 -12.63
N VAL A 101 17.22 7.15 -11.71
CA VAL A 101 18.60 6.76 -11.49
C VAL A 101 19.17 6.00 -12.69
N ALA A 102 18.41 5.09 -13.29
CA ALA A 102 18.80 4.39 -14.51
C ALA A 102 19.03 5.36 -15.67
N MET A 103 18.14 6.30 -15.89
CA MET A 103 18.30 7.35 -16.93
C MET A 103 19.53 8.21 -16.67
N PHE A 104 19.80 8.59 -15.43
CA PHE A 104 20.99 9.33 -15.08
C PHE A 104 22.28 8.54 -15.35
N THR A 105 22.29 7.24 -15.03
CA THR A 105 23.40 6.33 -15.30
C THR A 105 23.65 6.21 -16.80
N ILE A 106 22.59 5.99 -17.60
CA ILE A 106 22.67 5.88 -19.06
C ILE A 106 23.18 7.20 -19.68
N TRP A 107 22.72 8.34 -19.17
CA TRP A 107 23.13 9.64 -19.68
C TRP A 107 24.63 9.91 -19.48
N ASN A 108 25.18 9.43 -18.37
CA ASN A 108 26.59 9.66 -18.03
C ASN A 108 27.55 8.63 -18.66
N ASP A 109 27.04 7.54 -19.22
CA ASP A 109 27.84 6.49 -19.87
C ASP A 109 27.57 6.44 -21.39
N PRO A 110 28.51 6.91 -22.24
CA PRO A 110 28.34 6.92 -23.68
C PRO A 110 28.22 5.53 -24.32
N SER A 111 28.55 4.47 -23.59
CA SER A 111 28.45 3.07 -24.06
C SER A 111 27.03 2.50 -23.93
N LEU A 112 26.15 3.17 -23.16
CA LEU A 112 24.78 2.75 -22.89
C LEU A 112 23.79 3.55 -23.78
N SER A 113 22.69 2.89 -24.13
CA SER A 113 21.59 3.48 -24.90
C SER A 113 20.29 3.48 -24.08
N PHE A 114 19.35 4.33 -24.45
CA PHE A 114 18.01 4.32 -23.82
C PHE A 114 17.27 2.98 -23.96
N THR A 115 17.66 2.14 -24.92
CA THR A 115 17.15 0.77 -25.04
C THR A 115 17.55 -0.12 -23.87
N ASP A 116 18.65 0.21 -23.19
CA ASP A 116 19.16 -0.56 -22.04
C ASP A 116 18.36 -0.29 -20.75
N LEU A 117 17.45 0.69 -20.74
CA LEU A 117 16.60 0.98 -19.60
C LEU A 117 15.80 -0.25 -19.13
N GLY A 118 15.40 -1.12 -20.08
CA GLY A 118 14.72 -2.37 -19.79
C GLY A 118 15.54 -3.37 -18.95
N ASN A 119 16.87 -3.25 -18.97
CA ASN A 119 17.77 -4.10 -18.17
C ASN A 119 17.82 -3.66 -16.70
N TYR A 120 17.51 -2.39 -16.41
CA TYR A 120 17.52 -1.83 -15.06
C TYR A 120 16.19 -2.05 -14.34
N ILE A 121 15.09 -2.14 -15.08
CA ILE A 121 13.73 -2.18 -14.54
C ILE A 121 13.11 -3.55 -14.79
N ASN A 122 12.59 -4.14 -13.72
CA ASN A 122 11.84 -5.39 -13.81
C ASN A 122 10.41 -5.11 -14.28
N THR A 123 10.25 -4.88 -15.58
CA THR A 123 8.96 -4.51 -16.19
C THR A 123 7.90 -5.59 -16.01
N GLU A 124 8.28 -6.86 -16.03
CA GLU A 124 7.36 -7.98 -15.83
C GLU A 124 6.75 -7.95 -14.43
N LYS A 125 7.58 -7.88 -13.39
CA LYS A 125 7.10 -7.78 -12.00
C LYS A 125 6.36 -6.48 -11.74
N ALA A 126 6.82 -5.36 -12.29
CA ALA A 126 6.12 -4.08 -12.16
C ALA A 126 4.70 -4.15 -12.73
N MET A 127 4.52 -4.76 -13.92
CA MET A 127 3.20 -4.95 -14.54
C MET A 127 2.31 -5.89 -13.73
N VAL A 128 2.86 -6.97 -13.17
CA VAL A 128 2.12 -7.88 -12.27
C VAL A 128 1.64 -7.13 -11.03
N MET A 129 2.49 -6.30 -10.42
CA MET A 129 2.11 -5.50 -9.25
C MET A 129 1.02 -4.47 -9.57
N ILE A 130 1.17 -3.71 -10.66
CA ILE A 130 0.18 -2.72 -11.09
C ILE A 130 -1.17 -3.39 -11.39
N SER A 131 -1.16 -4.50 -12.13
CA SER A 131 -2.38 -5.25 -12.41
C SER A 131 -3.02 -5.84 -11.16
N GLY A 132 -2.22 -6.32 -10.21
CA GLY A 132 -2.68 -6.77 -8.90
C GLY A 132 -3.36 -5.67 -8.08
N ILE A 133 -2.79 -4.45 -8.09
CA ILE A 133 -3.39 -3.27 -7.46
C ILE A 133 -4.76 -2.97 -8.07
N LEU A 134 -4.86 -2.90 -9.40
CA LEU A 134 -6.12 -2.64 -10.09
C LEU A 134 -7.17 -3.72 -9.82
N LEU A 135 -6.74 -4.99 -9.87
CA LEU A 135 -7.62 -6.13 -9.57
C LEU A 135 -8.12 -6.09 -8.11
N SER A 136 -7.27 -5.70 -7.16
CA SER A 136 -7.64 -5.60 -5.74
C SER A 136 -8.79 -4.62 -5.51
N VAL A 137 -8.82 -3.51 -6.25
CA VAL A 137 -9.92 -2.52 -6.18
C VAL A 137 -11.24 -3.15 -6.62
N VAL A 138 -11.24 -3.89 -7.73
CA VAL A 138 -12.44 -4.58 -8.24
C VAL A 138 -12.95 -5.62 -7.23
N ILE A 139 -12.02 -6.42 -6.68
CA ILE A 139 -12.36 -7.43 -5.66
C ILE A 139 -12.93 -6.76 -4.41
N ALA A 140 -12.27 -5.72 -3.89
CA ALA A 140 -12.71 -5.00 -2.70
C ALA A 140 -14.10 -4.39 -2.88
N PHE A 141 -14.36 -3.77 -4.04
CA PHE A 141 -15.67 -3.23 -4.38
C PHE A 141 -16.75 -4.32 -4.41
N THR A 142 -16.46 -5.43 -5.10
CA THR A 142 -17.43 -6.53 -5.25
C THR A 142 -17.75 -7.19 -3.91
N VAL A 143 -16.71 -7.52 -3.13
CA VAL A 143 -16.88 -8.13 -1.80
C VAL A 143 -17.60 -7.17 -0.86
N GLY A 144 -17.22 -5.89 -0.86
CA GLY A 144 -17.88 -4.86 -0.06
C GLY A 144 -19.37 -4.70 -0.41
N ALA A 145 -19.71 -4.69 -1.69
CA ALA A 145 -21.10 -4.63 -2.15
C ALA A 145 -21.92 -5.84 -1.70
N ILE A 146 -21.34 -7.05 -1.81
CA ILE A 146 -21.99 -8.29 -1.36
C ILE A 146 -22.21 -8.26 0.16
N LEU A 147 -21.19 -7.91 0.94
CA LEU A 147 -21.30 -7.83 2.40
C LEU A 147 -22.32 -6.78 2.84
N MET A 148 -22.34 -5.62 2.20
CA MET A 148 -23.33 -4.59 2.46
C MET A 148 -24.74 -5.08 2.14
N TYR A 149 -24.94 -5.75 1.00
CA TYR A 149 -26.22 -6.32 0.62
C TYR A 149 -26.70 -7.35 1.63
N VAL A 150 -25.85 -8.31 2.01
CA VAL A 150 -26.14 -9.35 2.99
C VAL A 150 -26.49 -8.72 4.36
N SER A 151 -25.71 -7.77 4.83
CA SER A 151 -25.96 -7.06 6.09
C SER A 151 -27.30 -6.34 6.03
N ARG A 152 -27.63 -5.68 4.92
CA ARG A 152 -28.88 -5.00 4.72
C ARG A 152 -30.08 -5.95 4.75
N VAL A 153 -29.98 -7.10 4.12
CA VAL A 153 -31.04 -8.12 4.13
C VAL A 153 -31.26 -8.67 5.55
N ILE A 154 -30.19 -8.95 6.29
CA ILE A 154 -30.27 -9.51 7.65
C ILE A 154 -30.85 -8.51 8.65
N PHE A 155 -30.46 -7.25 8.56
CA PHE A 155 -30.78 -6.24 9.58
C PHE A 155 -31.94 -5.30 9.23
N SER A 156 -32.41 -5.25 7.96
CA SER A 156 -33.46 -4.30 7.53
C SER A 156 -34.88 -4.72 7.92
N PHE A 157 -35.24 -6.01 7.86
CA PHE A 157 -36.64 -6.46 7.95
C PHE A 157 -37.12 -6.81 9.37
N LYS A 158 -36.21 -7.22 10.28
CA LYS A 158 -36.53 -7.52 11.69
C LYS A 158 -35.34 -7.17 12.56
N TYR A 159 -34.89 -5.90 12.50
CA TYR A 159 -33.63 -5.47 13.12
C TYR A 159 -33.55 -5.81 14.62
N ALA A 160 -34.60 -5.64 15.39
CA ALA A 160 -34.61 -5.93 16.84
C ALA A 160 -34.37 -7.41 17.15
N LYS A 161 -34.94 -8.34 16.33
CA LYS A 161 -34.73 -9.78 16.49
C LYS A 161 -33.37 -10.22 16.02
N SER A 162 -32.86 -9.62 14.92
CA SER A 162 -31.55 -9.90 14.37
C SER A 162 -30.44 -9.31 15.25
N LEU A 163 -30.61 -8.12 15.81
CA LEU A 163 -29.67 -7.53 16.76
C LEU A 163 -29.55 -8.38 18.04
N ARG A 164 -30.66 -8.94 18.52
CA ARG A 164 -30.64 -9.82 19.70
C ARG A 164 -29.99 -11.17 19.44
N ARG A 165 -29.99 -11.65 18.18
CA ARG A 165 -29.40 -12.93 17.80
C ARG A 165 -27.95 -12.83 17.34
N TYR A 166 -27.58 -11.74 16.64
CA TYR A 166 -26.30 -11.56 15.99
C TYR A 166 -25.49 -10.34 16.47
N GLY A 167 -26.09 -9.47 17.27
CA GLY A 167 -25.46 -8.24 17.74
C GLY A 167 -24.50 -8.42 18.93
N ALA A 168 -24.33 -9.67 19.41
CA ALA A 168 -23.37 -10.02 20.46
C ALA A 168 -22.09 -10.68 19.90
N ILE A 169 -21.96 -10.79 18.56
CA ILE A 169 -20.77 -11.24 17.86
C ILE A 169 -20.02 -10.03 17.34
#